data_e011e818130523358578dacdd0a4755c
#
_entry.id   e011e818130523358578dacdd0a4755c
#
_cell.length_a   1.000
_cell.length_b   1.000
_cell.length_c   1.000
_cell.angle_alpha   90.00
_cell.angle_beta   90.00
_cell.angle_gamma   90.00
#
_symmetry.space_group_name_H-M   'P 1'
#
loop_
_entity.id
_entity.type
_entity.pdbx_description
1 polymer ?
#
loop_
_entity_poly.entity_id
_entity_poly.type
_entity_poly.pdbx_seq_one_letter_code
_entity_poly.pdbx_strand_id
1 'polypeptide(L)'
;MFLGMQEEGLVGIPINIKTLLEGNVVEHARIEFKETWDPAASLKTICAFANDIDNWGGGYIVIGVREEEDGRALVGVPVEKIDGYLKDMLNKCKLIRPDYMPIVDVASYKDRHFIVVWVPGGSVRPYSSPKSMGKDSKERVFYIRKMASTITPSEEELRELYNLSNNVPFDDRSNHSADIDDMSITLVKEYLNEIGSSLHESADVMSFEDLCLSMNIAAGPTEYIKPKNVGLLFFSSDPARFFPCAEIDVVEFPDGLGGERIIESTFTGPLHHQLRDALRYLRGSIIKEQVVKHPDRAEADRFFNYPYAALEESLSNAVYHKGYDVREPIEVRILPDRIEILSYPGADRSISTEGLRTYRAISRRYRNRRIGDFLKELHLTEGRNTGMAKILRSMRQNGSPDPVFETDGDRLYFLTTLPIHPGFVGTSDGRATVGASAPRGYAAIPEGEEVPSDAERLLAYLAENPTATIARVAHDLGVSTSTVSRAISALKLEGHLEREGSARSGRWVVRG
;
A
#
# COMPACT_ATOMS: atom_id res chain seq x y z
N MET A 1 4.03 19.73 37.34
CA MET A 1 5.48 19.90 37.26
C MET A 1 6.04 18.86 36.29
N PHE A 2 5.42 18.72 35.05
CA PHE A 2 5.81 17.80 34.00
C PHE A 2 5.70 18.44 32.59
N LEU A 3 5.49 19.75 32.54
CA LEU A 3 5.47 20.55 31.30
C LEU A 3 6.87 20.99 30.83
N GLY A 4 7.92 20.41 31.42
CA GLY A 4 9.31 20.78 31.11
C GLY A 4 10.23 19.61 30.79
N MET A 5 9.69 18.41 30.50
CA MET A 5 10.50 17.25 30.07
C MET A 5 10.12 16.82 28.63
N GLN A 6 10.29 17.73 27.70
CA GLN A 6 10.21 17.44 26.27
C GLN A 6 11.57 17.07 25.65
N GLU A 7 12.59 16.79 26.44
CA GLU A 7 13.96 16.68 25.90
C GLU A 7 14.70 15.37 26.14
N GLU A 8 14.06 14.31 26.66
CA GLU A 8 14.76 13.02 26.74
C GLU A 8 13.89 11.86 26.22
N GLY A 9 14.10 11.46 24.96
CA GLY A 9 13.96 10.08 24.54
C GLY A 9 12.56 9.50 24.38
N LEU A 10 11.56 10.24 23.90
CA LEU A 10 10.34 9.64 23.36
C LEU A 10 10.65 9.13 21.94
N VAL A 11 10.75 7.82 21.81
CA VAL A 11 10.89 7.12 20.54
C VAL A 11 9.58 7.30 19.79
N GLY A 12 9.55 8.19 18.81
CA GLY A 12 8.36 8.45 18.02
C GLY A 12 8.00 7.30 17.08
N ILE A 13 6.74 7.20 16.70
CA ILE A 13 6.29 6.22 15.70
C ILE A 13 6.59 6.71 14.28
N PRO A 14 6.84 5.81 13.31
CA PRO A 14 7.21 6.19 11.94
C PRO A 14 6.04 6.72 11.10
N ILE A 15 4.82 6.77 11.63
CA ILE A 15 3.60 7.16 10.93
C ILE A 15 2.93 8.35 11.61
N ASN A 16 2.31 9.22 10.81
CA ASN A 16 1.54 10.36 11.32
C ASN A 16 0.25 9.88 11.99
N ILE A 17 -0.02 10.38 13.21
CA ILE A 17 -1.24 10.07 13.96
C ILE A 17 -2.52 10.41 13.17
N LYS A 18 -2.53 11.49 12.40
CA LYS A 18 -3.66 11.86 11.55
C LYS A 18 -3.94 10.77 10.52
N THR A 19 -2.90 10.21 9.92
CA THR A 19 -3.00 9.12 8.94
C THR A 19 -3.58 7.85 9.58
N LEU A 20 -3.19 7.52 10.82
CA LEU A 20 -3.77 6.40 11.56
C LEU A 20 -5.26 6.63 11.88
N LEU A 21 -5.64 7.85 12.27
CA LEU A 21 -7.00 8.17 12.70
C LEU A 21 -7.97 8.41 11.54
N GLU A 22 -7.53 9.06 10.47
CA GLU A 22 -8.38 9.50 9.35
C GLU A 22 -8.05 8.79 8.03
N GLY A 23 -6.85 8.26 7.90
CA GLY A 23 -6.35 7.65 6.67
C GLY A 23 -6.73 6.17 6.51
N ASN A 24 -6.46 5.69 5.31
CA ASN A 24 -6.61 4.29 4.92
C ASN A 24 -5.26 3.66 4.54
N VAL A 25 -4.15 4.27 4.96
CA VAL A 25 -2.79 3.84 4.63
C VAL A 25 -2.46 2.51 5.30
N VAL A 26 -2.88 2.33 6.56
CA VAL A 26 -2.74 1.06 7.27
C VAL A 26 -3.98 0.19 7.03
N GLU A 27 -3.79 -1.06 6.64
CA GLU A 27 -4.88 -2.01 6.50
C GLU A 27 -5.63 -2.19 7.83
N HIS A 28 -6.97 -2.26 7.76
CA HIS A 28 -7.81 -2.36 8.94
C HIS A 28 -7.47 -3.56 9.85
N ALA A 29 -6.97 -4.64 9.27
CA ALA A 29 -6.51 -5.80 10.04
C ALA A 29 -5.25 -5.54 10.89
N ARG A 30 -4.48 -4.49 10.58
CA ARG A 30 -3.24 -4.10 11.26
C ARG A 30 -3.44 -2.98 12.29
N ILE A 31 -4.66 -2.50 12.48
CA ILE A 31 -4.94 -1.44 13.44
C ILE A 31 -6.01 -1.89 14.42
N GLU A 32 -5.82 -1.56 15.67
CA GLU A 32 -6.77 -1.81 16.76
C GLU A 32 -7.03 -0.50 17.49
N PHE A 33 -8.29 -0.10 17.62
CA PHE A 33 -8.69 1.07 18.38
C PHE A 33 -9.21 0.66 19.76
N LYS A 34 -8.81 1.42 20.77
CA LYS A 34 -9.29 1.23 22.15
C LYS A 34 -9.58 2.57 22.80
N GLU A 35 -10.68 2.65 23.51
CA GLU A 35 -11.02 3.86 24.25
C GLU A 35 -10.07 4.07 25.44
N THR A 36 -9.74 3.00 26.14
CA THR A 36 -8.88 3.02 27.34
C THR A 36 -7.86 1.89 27.29
N TRP A 37 -6.84 1.98 28.13
CA TRP A 37 -5.89 0.89 28.31
C TRP A 37 -6.54 -0.29 29.05
N ASP A 38 -6.74 -1.39 28.36
CA ASP A 38 -7.10 -2.70 28.89
C ASP A 38 -5.90 -3.64 28.79
N PRO A 39 -5.18 -3.92 29.90
CA PRO A 39 -3.99 -4.74 29.88
C PRO A 39 -4.22 -6.15 29.33
N ALA A 40 -5.35 -6.78 29.66
CA ALA A 40 -5.61 -8.16 29.26
C ALA A 40 -5.90 -8.30 27.76
N ALA A 41 -6.76 -7.44 27.23
CA ALA A 41 -7.07 -7.44 25.81
C ALA A 41 -5.89 -6.93 24.97
N SER A 42 -5.25 -5.83 25.42
CA SER A 42 -4.12 -5.25 24.67
C SER A 42 -2.91 -6.19 24.58
N LEU A 43 -2.60 -6.92 25.67
CA LEU A 43 -1.48 -7.87 25.65
C LEU A 43 -1.69 -9.01 24.64
N LYS A 44 -2.92 -9.50 24.48
CA LYS A 44 -3.27 -10.49 23.45
C LYS A 44 -3.07 -9.91 22.04
N THR A 45 -3.51 -8.68 21.81
CA THR A 45 -3.35 -7.99 20.52
C THR A 45 -1.87 -7.71 20.22
N ILE A 46 -1.08 -7.25 21.23
CA ILE A 46 0.36 -7.11 21.09
C ILE A 46 1.02 -8.45 20.70
N CYS A 47 0.66 -9.53 21.42
CA CYS A 47 1.17 -10.86 21.11
C CYS A 47 0.80 -11.29 19.66
N ALA A 48 -0.43 -11.02 19.23
CA ALA A 48 -0.90 -11.37 17.89
C ALA A 48 -0.18 -10.57 16.78
N PHE A 49 0.02 -9.28 16.98
CA PHE A 49 0.80 -8.45 16.05
C PHE A 49 2.29 -8.83 16.03
N ALA A 50 2.87 -9.17 17.19
CA ALA A 50 4.26 -9.66 17.25
C ALA A 50 4.42 -11.00 16.52
N ASN A 51 3.43 -11.88 16.56
CA ASN A 51 3.40 -13.14 15.81
C ASN A 51 3.28 -12.94 14.30
N ASP A 52 2.55 -11.94 13.86
CA ASP A 52 2.49 -11.49 12.46
C ASP A 52 2.50 -12.64 11.45
N ILE A 53 1.55 -13.56 11.58
CA ILE A 53 1.49 -14.81 10.80
C ILE A 53 1.40 -14.57 9.30
N ASP A 54 0.71 -13.50 8.90
CA ASP A 54 0.56 -13.11 7.49
C ASP A 54 1.73 -12.24 7.00
N ASN A 55 2.74 -12.01 7.86
CA ASN A 55 3.91 -11.19 7.56
C ASN A 55 3.57 -9.79 7.06
N TRP A 56 2.65 -9.12 7.77
CA TRP A 56 2.18 -7.77 7.43
C TRP A 56 3.03 -6.65 8.04
N GLY A 57 4.12 -6.99 8.75
CA GLY A 57 4.97 -6.05 9.48
C GLY A 57 4.38 -5.63 10.82
N GLY A 58 3.52 -6.47 11.42
CA GLY A 58 2.87 -6.21 12.69
C GLY A 58 1.69 -5.25 12.60
N GLY A 59 1.45 -4.41 13.62
CA GLY A 59 0.30 -3.52 13.64
C GLY A 59 0.37 -2.41 14.69
N TYR A 60 -0.71 -1.65 14.79
CA TYR A 60 -0.83 -0.50 15.68
C TYR A 60 -2.01 -0.68 16.64
N ILE A 61 -1.83 -0.29 17.90
CA ILE A 61 -2.93 -0.11 18.85
C ILE A 61 -2.99 1.37 19.19
N VAL A 62 -4.15 1.99 18.96
CA VAL A 62 -4.38 3.41 19.26
C VAL A 62 -5.35 3.51 20.43
N ILE A 63 -4.87 4.05 21.56
CA ILE A 63 -5.66 4.24 22.76
C ILE A 63 -6.17 5.68 22.81
N GLY A 64 -7.43 5.86 23.17
CA GLY A 64 -8.15 7.14 23.16
C GLY A 64 -9.17 7.23 22.03
N VAL A 65 -9.45 6.11 21.33
CA VAL A 65 -10.43 6.04 20.24
C VAL A 65 -11.49 5.01 20.59
N ARG A 66 -12.75 5.43 20.58
CA ARG A 66 -13.91 4.55 20.72
C ARG A 66 -14.50 4.25 19.34
N GLU A 67 -14.71 2.99 19.06
CA GLU A 67 -15.44 2.56 17.85
C GLU A 67 -16.94 2.71 18.09
N GLU A 68 -17.66 3.22 17.10
CA GLU A 68 -19.10 3.45 17.07
C GLU A 68 -19.69 2.83 15.82
N GLU A 69 -21.00 2.56 15.81
CA GLU A 69 -21.65 1.90 14.64
C GLU A 69 -21.43 2.65 13.33
N ASP A 70 -21.37 3.98 13.35
CA ASP A 70 -21.22 4.83 12.18
C ASP A 70 -19.82 5.48 12.07
N GLY A 71 -18.80 4.95 12.78
CA GLY A 71 -17.45 5.50 12.69
C GLY A 71 -16.64 5.41 13.97
N ARG A 72 -15.87 6.46 14.28
CA ARG A 72 -14.97 6.51 15.42
C ARG A 72 -15.08 7.83 16.18
N ALA A 73 -15.21 7.75 17.49
CA ALA A 73 -15.12 8.92 18.37
C ALA A 73 -13.69 9.08 18.89
N LEU A 74 -13.10 10.22 18.63
CA LEU A 74 -11.78 10.59 19.14
C LEU A 74 -11.94 11.09 20.58
N VAL A 75 -11.86 10.18 21.56
CA VAL A 75 -12.07 10.49 22.98
C VAL A 75 -10.83 11.14 23.59
N GLY A 76 -9.66 10.66 23.23
CA GLY A 76 -8.38 11.02 23.82
C GLY A 76 -8.12 10.33 25.16
N VAL A 77 -6.88 10.36 25.60
CA VAL A 77 -6.43 9.88 26.92
C VAL A 77 -6.20 11.09 27.84
N PRO A 78 -6.82 11.16 29.02
CA PRO A 78 -6.54 12.22 30.00
C PRO A 78 -5.05 12.23 30.39
N VAL A 79 -4.43 13.41 30.43
CA VAL A 79 -2.98 13.59 30.69
C VAL A 79 -2.54 12.91 31.97
N GLU A 80 -3.36 12.99 33.02
CA GLU A 80 -3.10 12.40 34.32
C GLU A 80 -3.07 10.86 34.32
N LYS A 81 -3.61 10.21 33.28
CA LYS A 81 -3.61 8.74 33.11
C LYS A 81 -2.47 8.22 32.26
N ILE A 82 -1.86 9.06 31.45
CA ILE A 82 -0.84 8.65 30.46
C ILE A 82 0.31 7.93 31.13
N ASP A 83 0.93 8.56 32.13
CA ASP A 83 2.10 7.97 32.85
C ASP A 83 1.75 6.62 33.49
N GLY A 84 0.55 6.53 34.09
CA GLY A 84 0.05 5.28 34.66
C GLY A 84 -0.11 4.17 33.62
N TYR A 85 -0.66 4.49 32.46
CA TYR A 85 -0.82 3.54 31.36
C TYR A 85 0.52 3.08 30.82
N LEU A 86 1.48 3.98 30.58
CA LEU A 86 2.81 3.65 30.09
C LEU A 86 3.57 2.73 31.05
N LYS A 87 3.54 3.01 32.37
CA LYS A 87 4.17 2.16 33.39
C LYS A 87 3.53 0.78 33.47
N ASP A 88 2.21 0.69 33.42
CA ASP A 88 1.51 -0.60 33.44
C ASP A 88 1.80 -1.39 32.16
N MET A 89 1.81 -0.74 31.00
CA MET A 89 2.16 -1.34 29.70
C MET A 89 3.56 -1.96 29.72
N LEU A 90 4.55 -1.21 30.21
CA LEU A 90 5.93 -1.70 30.36
C LEU A 90 5.99 -2.97 31.22
N ASN A 91 5.26 -2.98 32.34
CA ASN A 91 5.25 -4.13 33.23
C ASN A 91 4.49 -5.33 32.64
N LYS A 92 3.42 -5.10 31.90
CA LYS A 92 2.62 -6.17 31.30
C LYS A 92 3.30 -6.80 30.07
N CYS A 93 3.95 -6.00 29.24
CA CYS A 93 4.68 -6.53 28.07
C CYS A 93 5.84 -7.48 28.47
N LYS A 94 6.43 -7.29 29.65
CA LYS A 94 7.38 -8.26 30.24
C LYS A 94 6.81 -9.68 30.44
N LEU A 95 5.49 -9.85 30.34
CA LEU A 95 4.87 -11.17 30.43
C LEU A 95 4.83 -11.90 29.09
N ILE A 96 5.15 -11.27 27.97
CA ILE A 96 5.24 -11.93 26.66
C ILE A 96 6.51 -12.80 26.63
N ARG A 97 6.44 -13.96 26.00
CA ARG A 97 7.57 -14.87 25.82
C ARG A 97 7.60 -15.43 24.38
N PRO A 98 8.79 -15.44 23.74
CA PRO A 98 10.03 -14.77 24.15
C PRO A 98 9.82 -13.30 24.52
N ASP A 99 10.83 -12.66 25.14
CA ASP A 99 10.72 -11.26 25.56
C ASP A 99 10.41 -10.37 24.35
N TYR A 100 9.41 -9.51 24.51
CA TYR A 100 8.96 -8.59 23.46
C TYR A 100 8.50 -7.27 24.06
N MET A 101 8.95 -6.17 23.48
CA MET A 101 8.55 -4.83 23.89
C MET A 101 8.13 -4.04 22.65
N PRO A 102 6.87 -3.56 22.58
CA PRO A 102 6.43 -2.69 21.50
C PRO A 102 7.03 -1.29 21.62
N ILE A 103 7.00 -0.54 20.55
CA ILE A 103 7.36 0.89 20.54
C ILE A 103 6.11 1.69 20.87
N VAL A 104 6.21 2.61 21.84
CA VAL A 104 5.09 3.37 22.35
C VAL A 104 5.37 4.86 22.25
N ASP A 105 4.42 5.64 21.76
CA ASP A 105 4.49 7.08 21.67
C ASP A 105 3.18 7.73 22.12
N VAL A 106 3.27 8.99 22.54
CA VAL A 106 2.11 9.82 22.91
C VAL A 106 1.97 10.94 21.89
N ALA A 107 0.99 10.79 21.03
CA ALA A 107 0.73 11.74 19.95
C ALA A 107 -0.44 12.67 20.31
N SER A 108 -0.38 13.92 19.85
CA SER A 108 -1.45 14.91 20.01
C SER A 108 -2.17 15.13 18.68
N TYR A 109 -3.51 15.10 18.70
CA TYR A 109 -4.34 15.40 17.56
C TYR A 109 -5.67 16.03 17.96
N LYS A 110 -6.06 17.15 17.34
CA LYS A 110 -7.29 17.90 17.67
C LYS A 110 -7.42 18.20 19.18
N ASP A 111 -6.35 18.72 19.77
CA ASP A 111 -6.24 19.08 21.20
C ASP A 111 -6.50 17.92 22.17
N ARG A 112 -6.28 16.68 21.73
CA ARG A 112 -6.39 15.46 22.53
C ARG A 112 -5.12 14.64 22.42
N HIS A 113 -4.81 13.90 23.47
CA HIS A 113 -3.67 12.99 23.50
C HIS A 113 -4.11 11.55 23.21
N PHE A 114 -3.28 10.83 22.47
CA PHE A 114 -3.48 9.42 22.14
C PHE A 114 -2.20 8.67 22.46
N ILE A 115 -2.32 7.44 22.98
CA ILE A 115 -1.17 6.56 23.12
C ILE A 115 -1.18 5.63 21.90
N VAL A 116 -0.10 5.66 21.12
CA VAL A 116 0.07 4.80 19.98
C VAL A 116 1.11 3.75 20.30
N VAL A 117 0.70 2.49 20.21
CA VAL A 117 1.56 1.33 20.43
C VAL A 117 1.85 0.70 19.09
N TRP A 118 3.05 0.88 18.57
CA TRP A 118 3.49 0.20 17.37
C TRP A 118 4.12 -1.15 17.74
N VAL A 119 3.59 -2.21 17.15
CA VAL A 119 3.99 -3.58 17.40
C VAL A 119 4.53 -4.17 16.08
N PRO A 120 5.82 -3.96 15.74
CA PRO A 120 6.43 -4.62 14.60
C PRO A 120 6.39 -6.14 14.73
N GLY A 121 6.40 -6.87 13.61
CA GLY A 121 6.51 -8.31 13.62
C GLY A 121 7.78 -8.77 14.32
N GLY A 122 7.66 -9.64 15.29
CA GLY A 122 8.81 -10.09 16.08
C GLY A 122 9.72 -11.05 15.32
N SER A 123 11.01 -11.05 15.66
CA SER A 123 12.02 -11.88 15.00
C SER A 123 12.12 -13.31 15.57
N VAL A 124 11.57 -13.58 16.76
CA VAL A 124 11.70 -14.87 17.48
C VAL A 124 10.32 -15.47 17.75
N ARG A 125 9.54 -15.64 16.67
CA ARG A 125 8.21 -16.23 16.73
C ARG A 125 8.28 -17.73 17.08
N PRO A 126 7.24 -18.34 17.70
CA PRO A 126 5.98 -17.75 18.13
C PRO A 126 6.06 -17.09 19.50
N TYR A 127 5.44 -15.92 19.63
CA TYR A 127 5.24 -15.25 20.91
C TYR A 127 3.98 -15.75 21.59
N SER A 128 4.04 -15.87 22.92
CA SER A 128 2.92 -16.28 23.76
C SER A 128 2.71 -15.28 24.89
N SER A 129 1.47 -15.12 25.35
CA SER A 129 1.13 -14.35 26.52
C SER A 129 0.38 -15.21 27.56
N PRO A 130 0.27 -14.78 28.83
CA PRO A 130 -0.56 -15.47 29.80
C PRO A 130 -2.02 -15.51 29.34
N LYS A 131 -2.71 -16.61 29.57
CA LYS A 131 -4.15 -16.75 29.27
C LYS A 131 -5.00 -15.77 30.08
N SER A 132 -4.60 -15.53 31.31
CA SER A 132 -5.25 -14.56 32.21
C SER A 132 -4.23 -13.79 33.03
N MET A 133 -4.60 -12.62 33.55
CA MET A 133 -3.74 -11.76 34.37
C MET A 133 -3.71 -12.15 35.86
N GLY A 134 -4.30 -13.29 36.23
CA GLY A 134 -4.26 -13.77 37.61
C GLY A 134 -2.88 -14.25 38.05
N LYS A 135 -2.56 -14.12 39.36
CA LYS A 135 -1.23 -14.49 39.89
C LYS A 135 -0.87 -15.97 39.69
N ASP A 136 -1.84 -16.85 39.49
CA ASP A 136 -1.66 -18.30 39.36
C ASP A 136 -1.75 -18.80 37.91
N SER A 137 -1.87 -17.92 36.93
CA SER A 137 -1.98 -18.32 35.52
C SER A 137 -0.61 -18.74 34.97
N LYS A 138 -0.31 -20.04 35.06
CA LYS A 138 0.84 -20.65 34.38
C LYS A 138 0.58 -20.98 32.91
N GLU A 139 -0.69 -20.95 32.49
CA GLU A 139 -1.10 -21.29 31.13
C GLU A 139 -0.75 -20.14 30.18
N ARG A 140 -0.06 -20.50 29.11
CA ARG A 140 0.35 -19.56 28.04
C ARG A 140 -0.40 -19.87 26.76
N VAL A 141 -0.75 -18.83 26.03
CA VAL A 141 -1.52 -18.94 24.78
C VAL A 141 -0.81 -18.14 23.70
N PHE A 142 -0.76 -18.71 22.50
CA PHE A 142 -0.35 -18.00 21.30
C PHE A 142 -1.57 -17.30 20.72
N TYR A 143 -1.36 -16.11 20.19
CA TYR A 143 -2.39 -15.33 19.51
C TYR A 143 -1.91 -14.90 18.14
N ILE A 144 -2.84 -14.87 17.19
CA ILE A 144 -2.64 -14.37 15.83
C ILE A 144 -3.73 -13.37 15.47
N ARG A 145 -3.48 -12.57 14.43
CA ARG A 145 -4.47 -11.65 13.90
C ARG A 145 -5.09 -12.23 12.64
N LYS A 146 -6.42 -12.31 12.62
CA LYS A 146 -7.21 -12.67 11.44
C LYS A 146 -8.23 -11.58 11.20
N MET A 147 -8.12 -10.89 10.06
CA MET A 147 -8.90 -9.67 9.80
C MET A 147 -8.75 -8.68 10.96
N ALA A 148 -9.84 -8.23 11.57
CA ALA A 148 -9.84 -7.33 12.71
C ALA A 148 -9.90 -8.05 14.08
N SER A 149 -9.72 -9.39 14.13
CA SER A 149 -9.89 -10.18 15.36
C SER A 149 -8.59 -10.83 15.83
N THR A 150 -8.37 -10.80 17.15
CA THR A 150 -7.29 -11.53 17.81
C THR A 150 -7.81 -12.90 18.25
N ILE A 151 -7.25 -13.97 17.69
CA ILE A 151 -7.69 -15.36 17.93
C ILE A 151 -6.51 -16.27 18.30
N THR A 152 -6.81 -17.46 18.81
CA THR A 152 -5.82 -18.51 18.98
C THR A 152 -5.57 -19.23 17.63
N PRO A 153 -4.31 -19.52 17.28
CA PRO A 153 -3.99 -20.23 16.05
C PRO A 153 -4.48 -21.69 16.11
N SER A 154 -4.82 -22.25 14.95
CA SER A 154 -4.97 -23.69 14.76
C SER A 154 -3.61 -24.39 14.88
N GLU A 155 -3.61 -25.73 14.91
CA GLU A 155 -2.35 -26.50 14.92
C GLU A 155 -1.49 -26.24 13.67
N GLU A 156 -2.11 -26.07 12.51
CA GLU A 156 -1.43 -25.79 11.25
C GLU A 156 -0.80 -24.39 11.28
N GLU A 157 -1.55 -23.38 11.70
CA GLU A 157 -1.06 -22.02 11.87
C GLU A 157 0.04 -21.91 12.92
N LEU A 158 -0.03 -22.71 13.98
CA LEU A 158 1.02 -22.77 14.98
C LEU A 158 2.31 -23.36 14.41
N ARG A 159 2.22 -24.40 13.57
CA ARG A 159 3.39 -24.92 12.82
C ARG A 159 3.95 -23.86 11.86
N GLU A 160 3.09 -23.09 11.21
CA GLU A 160 3.52 -21.99 10.35
C GLU A 160 4.27 -20.93 11.16
N LEU A 161 3.80 -20.54 12.35
CA LEU A 161 4.51 -19.60 13.23
C LEU A 161 5.91 -20.11 13.62
N TYR A 162 6.06 -21.42 13.93
CA TYR A 162 7.38 -22.02 14.19
C TYR A 162 8.28 -21.98 12.95
N ASN A 163 7.72 -22.14 11.77
CA ASN A 163 8.48 -22.04 10.52
C ASN A 163 8.89 -20.58 10.23
N LEU A 164 8.03 -19.61 10.54
CA LEU A 164 8.34 -18.17 10.42
C LEU A 164 9.43 -17.72 11.38
N SER A 165 9.62 -18.40 12.51
CA SER A 165 10.73 -18.14 13.45
C SER A 165 12.10 -18.24 12.79
N ASN A 166 12.23 -19.10 11.78
CA ASN A 166 13.47 -19.27 11.03
C ASN A 166 13.57 -18.37 9.78
N ASN A 167 12.52 -17.61 9.46
CA ASN A 167 12.39 -16.84 8.23
C ASN A 167 11.90 -15.40 8.49
N VAL A 168 12.75 -14.57 9.08
CA VAL A 168 12.51 -13.12 9.07
C VAL A 168 12.43 -12.67 7.60
N PRO A 169 11.39 -11.92 7.18
CA PRO A 169 11.28 -11.40 5.82
C PRO A 169 12.55 -10.70 5.39
N PHE A 170 12.89 -10.81 4.12
CA PHE A 170 14.13 -10.24 3.60
C PHE A 170 14.27 -8.75 3.95
N ASP A 171 13.24 -7.96 3.74
CA ASP A 171 13.24 -6.52 3.97
C ASP A 171 13.35 -6.12 5.46
N ASP A 172 12.99 -7.00 6.39
CA ASP A 172 13.08 -6.76 7.84
C ASP A 172 14.31 -7.42 8.50
N ARG A 173 15.19 -8.07 7.73
CA ARG A 173 16.45 -8.64 8.23
C ARG A 173 17.49 -7.55 8.46
N SER A 174 18.24 -7.67 9.60
CA SER A 174 19.43 -6.87 9.80
C SER A 174 20.51 -7.26 8.79
N ASN A 175 21.18 -6.27 8.22
CA ASN A 175 22.29 -6.45 7.30
C ASN A 175 23.61 -6.31 8.06
N HIS A 176 24.27 -7.44 8.30
CA HIS A 176 25.53 -7.47 9.08
C HIS A 176 26.76 -7.00 8.28
N SER A 177 26.65 -6.84 6.97
CA SER A 177 27.70 -6.31 6.10
C SER A 177 27.64 -4.79 5.93
N ALA A 178 26.65 -4.14 6.55
CA ALA A 178 26.44 -2.69 6.51
C ALA A 178 26.51 -2.08 7.91
N ASP A 179 26.73 -0.78 7.96
CA ASP A 179 26.66 0.05 9.16
C ASP A 179 25.58 1.13 9.05
N ILE A 180 25.23 1.76 10.18
CA ILE A 180 24.19 2.81 10.20
C ILE A 180 24.58 3.97 9.28
N ASP A 181 25.86 4.28 9.17
CA ASP A 181 26.41 5.33 8.32
C ASP A 181 26.29 5.05 6.81
N ASP A 182 25.93 3.82 6.42
CA ASP A 182 25.58 3.48 5.03
C ASP A 182 24.18 3.98 4.65
N MET A 183 23.40 4.48 5.63
CA MET A 183 22.14 5.21 5.42
C MET A 183 22.38 6.72 5.57
N SER A 184 21.61 7.52 4.84
CA SER A 184 21.68 8.97 4.84
C SER A 184 20.62 9.58 5.74
N ILE A 185 21.03 10.33 6.76
CA ILE A 185 20.12 11.12 7.61
C ILE A 185 19.30 12.11 6.79
N THR A 186 19.86 12.65 5.71
CA THR A 186 19.15 13.58 4.81
C THR A 186 17.95 12.87 4.16
N LEU A 187 18.15 11.68 3.59
CA LEU A 187 17.08 10.89 2.98
C LEU A 187 16.01 10.49 4.01
N VAL A 188 16.42 10.15 5.23
CA VAL A 188 15.49 9.86 6.33
C VAL A 188 14.64 11.09 6.67
N LYS A 189 15.26 12.26 6.82
CA LYS A 189 14.55 13.52 7.12
C LYS A 189 13.63 13.95 5.99
N GLU A 190 14.05 13.82 4.74
CA GLU A 190 13.22 14.08 3.56
C GLU A 190 11.98 13.21 3.57
N TYR A 191 12.14 11.90 3.80
CA TYR A 191 11.04 10.96 3.91
C TYR A 191 10.08 11.34 5.05
N LEU A 192 10.59 11.57 6.27
CA LEU A 192 9.78 11.93 7.44
C LEU A 192 9.00 13.24 7.23
N ASN A 193 9.62 14.22 6.58
CA ASN A 193 8.97 15.48 6.21
C ASN A 193 7.83 15.24 5.20
N GLU A 194 8.09 14.45 4.17
CA GLU A 194 7.12 14.16 3.11
C GLU A 194 5.87 13.46 3.65
N ILE A 195 6.04 12.49 4.55
CA ILE A 195 4.91 11.76 5.16
C ILE A 195 4.26 12.53 6.33
N GLY A 196 4.81 13.68 6.74
CA GLY A 196 4.33 14.47 7.88
C GLY A 196 4.44 13.74 9.21
N SER A 197 5.50 12.93 9.41
CA SER A 197 5.76 12.21 10.66
C SER A 197 6.16 13.15 11.80
N SER A 198 5.70 12.87 13.02
CA SER A 198 6.14 13.57 14.23
C SER A 198 7.64 13.39 14.52
N LEU A 199 8.24 12.30 14.04
CA LEU A 199 9.68 12.07 14.13
C LEU A 199 10.52 13.12 13.40
N HIS A 200 9.96 13.81 12.40
CA HIS A 200 10.68 14.85 11.68
C HIS A 200 11.15 15.97 12.62
N GLU A 201 10.29 16.42 13.55
CA GLU A 201 10.63 17.47 14.52
C GLU A 201 11.69 16.99 15.52
N SER A 202 11.69 15.70 15.86
CA SER A 202 12.64 15.11 16.79
C SER A 202 13.98 14.73 16.14
N ALA A 203 14.01 14.61 14.82
CA ALA A 203 15.19 14.16 14.06
C ALA A 203 16.41 15.10 14.14
N ASP A 204 16.23 16.32 14.61
CA ASP A 204 17.33 17.28 14.81
C ASP A 204 18.00 17.16 16.18
N VAL A 205 17.33 16.55 17.16
CA VAL A 205 17.83 16.41 18.54
C VAL A 205 18.17 14.97 18.92
N MET A 206 17.69 13.97 18.19
CA MET A 206 17.99 12.55 18.38
C MET A 206 19.34 12.18 17.73
N SER A 207 20.00 11.14 18.26
CA SER A 207 21.08 10.49 17.52
C SER A 207 20.53 9.80 16.26
N PHE A 208 21.36 9.63 15.24
CA PHE A 208 20.91 8.96 14.01
C PHE A 208 20.55 7.50 14.27
N GLU A 209 21.27 6.83 15.15
CA GLU A 209 20.97 5.47 15.60
C GLU A 209 19.60 5.39 16.25
N ASP A 210 19.27 6.29 17.18
CA ASP A 210 17.97 6.31 17.85
C ASP A 210 16.84 6.59 16.86
N LEU A 211 17.05 7.47 15.91
CA LEU A 211 16.10 7.74 14.84
C LEU A 211 15.85 6.48 13.99
N CYS A 212 16.92 5.77 13.58
CA CYS A 212 16.81 4.53 12.82
C CYS A 212 16.12 3.40 13.60
N LEU A 213 16.39 3.30 14.90
CA LEU A 213 15.71 2.36 15.78
C LEU A 213 14.22 2.70 15.91
N SER A 214 13.89 3.98 16.08
CA SER A 214 12.51 4.48 16.18
C SER A 214 11.68 4.19 14.94
N MET A 215 12.28 4.31 13.76
CA MET A 215 11.67 3.96 12.48
C MET A 215 11.65 2.45 12.23
N ASN A 216 12.30 1.66 13.09
CA ASN A 216 12.51 0.22 12.89
C ASN A 216 13.20 -0.11 11.55
N ILE A 217 14.12 0.76 11.13
CA ILE A 217 15.00 0.54 9.98
C ILE A 217 16.40 0.06 10.41
N ALA A 218 16.61 -0.06 11.70
CA ALA A 218 17.78 -0.66 12.32
C ALA A 218 17.36 -1.55 13.50
N ALA A 219 18.24 -2.43 13.94
CA ALA A 219 18.04 -3.30 15.11
C ALA A 219 19.39 -3.72 15.71
N GLY A 220 19.37 -4.10 16.98
CA GLY A 220 20.52 -4.64 17.71
C GLY A 220 20.66 -3.99 19.09
N PRO A 221 21.55 -4.55 19.95
CA PRO A 221 21.92 -3.91 21.19
C PRO A 221 22.72 -2.62 20.91
N THR A 222 22.77 -1.71 21.89
CA THR A 222 23.40 -0.39 21.75
C THR A 222 24.84 -0.44 21.19
N GLU A 223 25.58 -1.47 21.53
CA GLU A 223 26.96 -1.69 21.10
C GLU A 223 27.08 -2.33 19.70
N TYR A 224 25.96 -2.77 19.10
CA TYR A 224 25.94 -3.46 17.81
C TYR A 224 24.63 -3.25 17.07
N ILE A 225 24.30 -2.00 16.79
CA ILE A 225 23.13 -1.64 15.99
C ILE A 225 23.49 -1.81 14.51
N LYS A 226 22.62 -2.53 13.77
CA LYS A 226 22.78 -2.78 12.33
C LYS A 226 21.56 -2.32 11.57
N PRO A 227 21.74 -1.75 10.36
CA PRO A 227 20.62 -1.38 9.51
C PRO A 227 19.85 -2.64 9.07
N LYS A 228 18.55 -2.50 8.93
CA LYS A 228 17.72 -3.49 8.25
C LYS A 228 17.77 -3.28 6.74
N ASN A 229 17.49 -4.35 5.97
CA ASN A 229 17.51 -4.27 4.51
C ASN A 229 16.59 -3.18 3.97
N VAL A 230 15.39 -3.00 4.55
CA VAL A 230 14.49 -1.91 4.17
C VAL A 230 15.10 -0.53 4.37
N GLY A 231 15.86 -0.34 5.46
CA GLY A 231 16.56 0.92 5.72
C GLY A 231 17.58 1.24 4.63
N LEU A 232 18.40 0.25 4.26
CA LEU A 232 19.38 0.41 3.18
C LEU A 232 18.72 0.64 1.81
N LEU A 233 17.62 -0.07 1.52
CA LEU A 233 16.89 0.07 0.25
C LEU A 233 16.24 1.47 0.08
N PHE A 234 15.80 2.09 1.17
CA PHE A 234 15.14 3.40 1.12
C PHE A 234 16.06 4.58 1.44
N PHE A 235 17.09 4.37 2.24
CA PHE A 235 17.89 5.47 2.81
C PHE A 235 19.39 5.37 2.55
N SER A 236 19.88 4.39 1.78
CA SER A 236 21.21 4.42 1.21
C SER A 236 21.20 5.20 -0.11
N SER A 237 22.25 5.99 -0.37
CA SER A 237 22.43 6.64 -1.68
C SER A 237 22.75 5.64 -2.79
N ASP A 238 23.27 4.47 -2.45
CA ASP A 238 23.61 3.37 -3.36
C ASP A 238 23.19 2.02 -2.77
N PRO A 239 21.89 1.67 -2.83
CA PRO A 239 21.41 0.38 -2.38
C PRO A 239 22.01 -0.80 -3.17
N ALA A 240 22.42 -0.60 -4.43
CA ALA A 240 22.97 -1.64 -5.28
C ALA A 240 24.29 -2.21 -4.74
N ARG A 241 25.03 -1.44 -3.92
CA ARG A 241 26.22 -1.90 -3.19
C ARG A 241 25.89 -3.10 -2.29
N PHE A 242 24.71 -3.14 -1.69
CA PHE A 242 24.27 -4.20 -0.77
C PHE A 242 23.38 -5.23 -1.45
N PHE A 243 22.59 -4.78 -2.42
CA PHE A 243 21.61 -5.57 -3.16
C PHE A 243 21.88 -5.40 -4.66
N PRO A 244 22.79 -6.17 -5.24
CA PRO A 244 23.07 -6.10 -6.67
C PRO A 244 21.77 -6.23 -7.48
N CYS A 245 21.58 -5.39 -8.49
CA CYS A 245 20.34 -5.29 -9.27
C CYS A 245 19.10 -4.77 -8.51
N ALA A 246 19.29 -4.03 -7.38
CA ALA A 246 18.24 -3.20 -6.79
C ALA A 246 18.06 -1.92 -7.61
N GLU A 247 17.62 -2.07 -8.86
CA GLU A 247 17.49 -1.01 -9.87
C GLU A 247 16.30 -1.31 -10.79
N ILE A 248 15.92 -0.32 -11.59
CA ILE A 248 14.88 -0.43 -12.60
C ILE A 248 15.52 -0.09 -13.95
N ASP A 249 15.52 -1.06 -14.86
CA ASP A 249 15.97 -0.88 -16.24
C ASP A 249 14.75 -0.64 -17.14
N VAL A 250 14.81 0.42 -17.94
CA VAL A 250 13.86 0.69 -19.01
C VAL A 250 14.58 0.49 -20.34
N VAL A 251 14.17 -0.53 -21.07
CA VAL A 251 14.81 -0.92 -22.34
C VAL A 251 13.80 -0.78 -23.47
N GLU A 252 14.10 0.12 -24.42
CA GLU A 252 13.28 0.30 -25.63
C GLU A 252 13.83 -0.53 -26.78
N PHE A 253 12.92 -1.23 -27.44
CA PHE A 253 13.18 -2.02 -28.66
C PHE A 253 12.38 -1.44 -29.83
N PRO A 254 12.82 -0.31 -30.44
CA PRO A 254 12.06 0.36 -31.48
C PRO A 254 11.77 -0.51 -32.69
N ASP A 255 12.66 -1.47 -32.99
CA ASP A 255 12.55 -2.40 -34.09
C ASP A 255 12.04 -3.80 -33.69
N GLY A 256 11.55 -3.92 -32.44
CA GLY A 256 11.14 -5.19 -31.83
C GLY A 256 12.33 -6.02 -31.29
N LEU A 257 11.98 -7.15 -30.65
CA LEU A 257 13.01 -8.07 -30.14
C LEU A 257 13.88 -8.63 -31.29
N GLY A 258 15.19 -8.48 -31.14
CA GLY A 258 16.16 -8.88 -32.21
C GLY A 258 16.42 -7.81 -33.27
N GLY A 259 15.82 -6.62 -33.14
CA GLY A 259 16.18 -5.44 -33.93
C GLY A 259 17.56 -4.88 -33.56
N GLU A 260 18.07 -3.98 -34.41
CA GLU A 260 19.42 -3.43 -34.24
C GLU A 260 19.49 -2.30 -33.20
N ARG A 261 18.37 -1.61 -32.93
CA ARG A 261 18.32 -0.47 -32.01
C ARG A 261 17.82 -0.90 -30.62
N ILE A 262 18.63 -0.62 -29.65
CA ILE A 262 18.27 -0.78 -28.21
C ILE A 262 18.64 0.54 -27.52
N ILE A 263 17.68 1.08 -26.74
CA ILE A 263 17.88 2.27 -25.92
C ILE A 263 17.64 1.84 -24.49
N GLU A 264 18.63 2.04 -23.62
CA GLU A 264 18.58 1.60 -22.24
C GLU A 264 18.73 2.80 -21.30
N SER A 265 17.91 2.80 -20.25
CA SER A 265 17.95 3.81 -19.17
C SER A 265 17.80 3.09 -17.85
N THR A 266 18.82 3.17 -16.99
CA THR A 266 18.83 2.54 -15.65
C THR A 266 18.56 3.57 -14.58
N PHE A 267 17.66 3.24 -13.66
CA PHE A 267 17.28 4.05 -12.51
C PHE A 267 17.78 3.41 -11.22
N THR A 268 18.71 4.09 -10.55
CA THR A 268 19.41 3.63 -9.34
C THR A 268 19.12 4.54 -8.14
N GLY A 269 19.71 4.24 -6.97
CA GLY A 269 19.52 4.99 -5.73
C GLY A 269 18.36 4.47 -4.87
N PRO A 270 17.84 5.24 -3.91
CA PRO A 270 16.73 4.85 -3.04
C PRO A 270 15.50 4.36 -3.81
N LEU A 271 14.86 3.27 -3.37
CA LEU A 271 13.76 2.63 -4.12
C LEU A 271 12.64 3.58 -4.55
N HIS A 272 12.23 4.49 -3.67
CA HIS A 272 11.16 5.44 -3.99
C HIS A 272 11.61 6.50 -5.01
N HIS A 273 12.91 6.83 -5.07
CA HIS A 273 13.47 7.69 -6.10
C HIS A 273 13.52 6.95 -7.44
N GLN A 274 14.04 5.71 -7.48
CA GLN A 274 14.04 4.87 -8.68
C GLN A 274 12.64 4.78 -9.30
N LEU A 275 11.64 4.45 -8.47
CA LEU A 275 10.24 4.33 -8.92
C LEU A 275 9.72 5.64 -9.52
N ARG A 276 9.94 6.76 -8.83
CA ARG A 276 9.49 8.09 -9.29
C ARG A 276 10.18 8.53 -10.57
N ASP A 277 11.48 8.29 -10.67
CA ASP A 277 12.27 8.69 -11.83
C ASP A 277 11.94 7.85 -13.06
N ALA A 278 11.79 6.52 -12.89
CA ALA A 278 11.31 5.63 -13.96
C ALA A 278 9.90 6.03 -14.43
N LEU A 279 8.96 6.30 -13.50
CA LEU A 279 7.62 6.76 -13.85
C LEU A 279 7.63 8.13 -14.55
N ARG A 280 8.51 9.05 -14.13
CA ARG A 280 8.68 10.36 -14.80
C ARG A 280 9.21 10.18 -16.22
N TYR A 281 10.20 9.30 -16.40
CA TYR A 281 10.74 8.95 -17.74
C TYR A 281 9.63 8.36 -18.61
N LEU A 282 8.92 7.34 -18.14
CA LEU A 282 7.83 6.69 -18.88
C LEU A 282 6.74 7.70 -19.27
N ARG A 283 6.36 8.58 -18.35
CA ARG A 283 5.36 9.62 -18.62
C ARG A 283 5.82 10.66 -19.64
N GLY A 284 7.10 11.07 -19.57
CA GLY A 284 7.63 12.13 -20.43
C GLY A 284 8.08 11.67 -21.81
N SER A 285 8.61 10.43 -21.91
CA SER A 285 9.24 9.94 -23.13
C SER A 285 8.40 8.88 -23.88
N ILE A 286 7.66 8.05 -23.15
CA ILE A 286 6.97 6.89 -23.72
C ILE A 286 5.48 7.13 -23.91
N ILE A 287 4.81 7.73 -22.93
CA ILE A 287 3.36 8.00 -23.02
C ILE A 287 3.09 9.11 -24.03
N LYS A 288 2.20 8.82 -24.99
CA LYS A 288 1.76 9.76 -26.03
C LYS A 288 0.24 9.86 -26.02
N GLU A 289 -0.29 11.08 -26.05
CA GLU A 289 -1.72 11.34 -26.21
C GLU A 289 -2.05 11.48 -27.71
N GLN A 290 -3.16 10.92 -28.14
CA GLN A 290 -3.73 11.15 -29.46
C GLN A 290 -5.12 11.78 -29.30
N VAL A 291 -5.39 12.78 -30.14
CA VAL A 291 -6.67 13.48 -30.19
C VAL A 291 -7.24 13.32 -31.59
N VAL A 292 -8.37 12.60 -31.72
CA VAL A 292 -9.05 12.38 -32.99
C VAL A 292 -10.28 13.28 -33.04
N LYS A 293 -10.30 14.20 -34.01
CA LYS A 293 -11.45 15.07 -34.28
C LYS A 293 -12.37 14.40 -35.30
N HIS A 294 -13.65 14.47 -35.03
CA HIS A 294 -14.69 13.94 -35.93
C HIS A 294 -15.33 15.09 -36.70
N PRO A 295 -15.62 14.92 -38.00
CA PRO A 295 -16.28 15.97 -38.81
C PRO A 295 -17.77 16.18 -38.49
N ASP A 296 -18.38 15.22 -37.80
CA ASP A 296 -19.82 15.11 -37.53
C ASP A 296 -20.20 15.47 -36.09
N ARG A 297 -19.21 15.63 -35.20
CA ARG A 297 -19.45 16.01 -33.80
C ARG A 297 -18.37 16.97 -33.27
N ALA A 298 -18.74 17.77 -32.26
CA ALA A 298 -17.83 18.75 -31.66
C ALA A 298 -16.76 18.11 -30.74
N GLU A 299 -17.09 16.98 -30.11
CA GLU A 299 -16.20 16.25 -29.19
C GLU A 299 -15.15 15.48 -29.97
N ALA A 300 -13.92 15.57 -29.50
CA ALA A 300 -12.79 14.78 -29.99
C ALA A 300 -12.56 13.59 -29.05
N ASP A 301 -12.26 12.44 -29.63
CA ASP A 301 -11.79 11.30 -28.85
C ASP A 301 -10.35 11.54 -28.39
N ARG A 302 -10.08 11.27 -27.13
CA ARG A 302 -8.75 11.41 -26.52
C ARG A 302 -8.37 10.08 -25.87
N PHE A 303 -7.23 9.57 -26.24
CA PHE A 303 -6.68 8.34 -25.67
C PHE A 303 -5.16 8.36 -25.67
N PHE A 304 -4.57 7.55 -24.82
CA PHE A 304 -3.13 7.40 -24.70
C PHE A 304 -2.69 6.08 -25.34
N ASN A 305 -1.44 6.02 -25.80
CA ASN A 305 -0.86 4.74 -26.20
C ASN A 305 -0.85 3.74 -25.03
N TYR A 306 -0.53 4.23 -23.82
CA TYR A 306 -0.62 3.51 -22.56
C TYR A 306 -1.18 4.45 -21.47
N PRO A 307 -2.20 4.05 -20.70
CA PRO A 307 -2.71 4.87 -19.62
C PRO A 307 -1.72 4.91 -18.45
N TYR A 308 -1.34 6.11 -18.01
CA TYR A 308 -0.36 6.31 -16.93
C TYR A 308 -0.68 5.51 -15.67
N ALA A 309 -1.95 5.48 -15.25
CA ALA A 309 -2.36 4.77 -14.03
C ALA A 309 -2.13 3.24 -14.10
N ALA A 310 -2.15 2.63 -15.30
CA ALA A 310 -1.82 1.22 -15.46
C ALA A 310 -0.31 0.99 -15.34
N LEU A 311 0.52 1.87 -15.91
CA LEU A 311 1.97 1.81 -15.77
C LEU A 311 2.42 2.05 -14.33
N GLU A 312 1.90 3.08 -13.68
CA GLU A 312 2.18 3.42 -12.29
C GLU A 312 1.88 2.24 -11.36
N GLU A 313 0.70 1.67 -11.44
CA GLU A 313 0.30 0.53 -10.61
C GLU A 313 1.14 -0.72 -10.90
N SER A 314 1.44 -0.99 -12.20
CA SER A 314 2.23 -2.16 -12.58
C SER A 314 3.67 -2.06 -12.10
N LEU A 315 4.31 -0.90 -12.24
CA LEU A 315 5.69 -0.69 -11.81
C LEU A 315 5.81 -0.64 -10.28
N SER A 316 4.85 0.02 -9.60
CA SER A 316 4.78 0.03 -8.14
C SER A 316 4.63 -1.38 -7.57
N ASN A 317 3.81 -2.23 -8.21
CA ASN A 317 3.67 -3.63 -7.83
C ASN A 317 4.97 -4.42 -8.08
N ALA A 318 5.69 -4.16 -9.17
CA ALA A 318 6.98 -4.79 -9.43
C ALA A 318 7.99 -4.45 -8.33
N VAL A 319 8.12 -3.18 -7.93
CA VAL A 319 8.98 -2.73 -6.82
C VAL A 319 8.56 -3.36 -5.50
N TYR A 320 7.27 -3.40 -5.21
CA TYR A 320 6.74 -3.95 -3.97
C TYR A 320 7.00 -5.45 -3.83
N HIS A 321 6.91 -6.21 -4.93
CA HIS A 321 6.95 -7.68 -4.91
C HIS A 321 8.29 -8.28 -5.34
N LYS A 322 9.25 -7.47 -5.80
CA LYS A 322 10.60 -7.94 -6.16
C LYS A 322 11.28 -8.65 -4.98
N GLY A 323 11.99 -9.74 -5.26
CA GLY A 323 12.96 -10.34 -4.34
C GLY A 323 14.29 -9.61 -4.46
N TYR A 324 14.64 -8.80 -3.46
CA TYR A 324 15.89 -8.02 -3.49
C TYR A 324 17.12 -8.87 -3.12
N ASP A 325 16.93 -10.14 -2.83
CA ASP A 325 17.95 -11.20 -2.72
C ASP A 325 18.23 -11.89 -4.06
N VAL A 326 17.44 -11.59 -5.10
CA VAL A 326 17.62 -12.09 -6.46
C VAL A 326 18.41 -11.08 -7.28
N ARG A 327 19.43 -11.55 -8.02
CA ARG A 327 20.36 -10.71 -8.78
C ARG A 327 19.84 -10.39 -10.20
N GLU A 328 18.57 -10.05 -10.30
CA GLU A 328 17.93 -9.64 -11.55
C GLU A 328 17.23 -8.30 -11.30
N PRO A 329 17.38 -7.27 -12.17
CA PRO A 329 16.70 -5.99 -12.03
C PRO A 329 15.18 -6.12 -12.29
N ILE A 330 14.44 -5.05 -12.01
CA ILE A 330 13.12 -4.87 -12.63
C ILE A 330 13.35 -4.35 -14.03
N GLU A 331 12.87 -5.06 -15.03
CA GLU A 331 13.04 -4.68 -16.43
C GLU A 331 11.70 -4.23 -17.04
N VAL A 332 11.68 -3.01 -17.57
CA VAL A 332 10.55 -2.44 -18.32
C VAL A 332 10.92 -2.44 -19.79
N ARG A 333 10.37 -3.36 -20.57
CA ARG A 333 10.62 -3.49 -22.00
C ARG A 333 9.56 -2.73 -22.80
N ILE A 334 9.99 -1.78 -23.61
CA ILE A 334 9.12 -1.00 -24.48
C ILE A 334 9.24 -1.58 -25.89
N LEU A 335 8.21 -2.30 -26.33
CA LEU A 335 8.12 -2.87 -27.66
C LEU A 335 7.17 -2.04 -28.56
N PRO A 336 7.19 -2.24 -29.88
CA PRO A 336 6.32 -1.48 -30.78
C PRO A 336 4.81 -1.63 -30.52
N ASP A 337 4.40 -2.75 -29.93
CA ASP A 337 3.01 -3.14 -29.73
C ASP A 337 2.60 -3.30 -28.25
N ARG A 338 3.55 -3.23 -27.32
CA ARG A 338 3.28 -3.44 -25.89
C ARG A 338 4.40 -2.94 -24.98
N ILE A 339 4.09 -2.78 -23.71
CA ILE A 339 5.06 -2.66 -22.62
C ILE A 339 5.02 -3.94 -21.80
N GLU A 340 6.19 -4.49 -21.50
CA GLU A 340 6.38 -5.62 -20.59
C GLU A 340 7.10 -5.15 -19.34
N ILE A 341 6.58 -5.50 -18.15
CA ILE A 341 7.25 -5.24 -16.87
C ILE A 341 7.55 -6.59 -16.25
N LEU A 342 8.84 -6.91 -16.18
CA LEU A 342 9.36 -8.17 -15.68
C LEU A 342 10.00 -7.98 -14.33
N SER A 343 9.64 -8.82 -13.36
CA SER A 343 10.20 -8.82 -12.01
C SER A 343 10.41 -10.23 -11.49
N TYR A 344 11.28 -10.41 -10.51
CA TYR A 344 11.68 -11.67 -9.94
C TYR A 344 11.53 -11.66 -8.41
N PRO A 345 11.17 -12.82 -7.80
CA PRO A 345 10.60 -14.01 -8.39
C PRO A 345 9.11 -13.82 -8.72
N GLY A 346 8.48 -14.88 -9.23
CA GLY A 346 7.06 -14.87 -9.60
C GLY A 346 6.08 -14.65 -8.46
N ALA A 347 4.80 -14.67 -8.78
CA ALA A 347 3.70 -14.49 -7.83
C ALA A 347 3.75 -15.52 -6.70
N ASP A 348 3.32 -15.12 -5.49
CA ASP A 348 3.20 -16.03 -4.36
C ASP A 348 2.38 -17.29 -4.72
N ARG A 349 2.78 -18.46 -4.19
CA ARG A 349 2.15 -19.74 -4.51
C ARG A 349 0.67 -19.81 -4.13
N SER A 350 0.20 -18.95 -3.22
CA SER A 350 -1.20 -18.85 -2.87
C SER A 350 -2.07 -18.21 -3.96
N ILE A 351 -1.45 -17.50 -4.93
CA ILE A 351 -2.13 -16.94 -6.08
C ILE A 351 -2.18 -17.99 -7.19
N SER A 352 -3.38 -18.48 -7.51
CA SER A 352 -3.56 -19.44 -8.60
C SER A 352 -3.34 -18.78 -9.98
N THR A 353 -2.91 -19.58 -10.96
CA THR A 353 -2.80 -19.12 -12.36
C THR A 353 -4.15 -18.64 -12.90
N GLU A 354 -5.23 -19.29 -12.50
CA GLU A 354 -6.59 -18.84 -12.84
C GLU A 354 -6.93 -17.51 -12.19
N GLY A 355 -6.47 -17.25 -10.95
CA GLY A 355 -6.61 -15.96 -10.29
C GLY A 355 -5.90 -14.82 -11.02
N LEU A 356 -4.73 -15.08 -11.60
CA LEU A 356 -4.02 -14.12 -12.47
C LEU A 356 -4.82 -13.86 -13.75
N ARG A 357 -5.29 -14.93 -14.41
CA ARG A 357 -6.04 -14.85 -15.67
C ARG A 357 -7.40 -14.18 -15.53
N THR A 358 -8.05 -14.31 -14.39
CA THR A 358 -9.35 -13.70 -14.09
C THR A 358 -9.26 -12.38 -13.32
N TYR A 359 -8.05 -11.84 -13.13
CA TYR A 359 -7.78 -10.60 -12.37
C TYR A 359 -8.25 -10.66 -10.91
N ARG A 360 -8.32 -11.87 -10.33
CA ARG A 360 -8.78 -12.13 -8.96
C ARG A 360 -7.67 -12.78 -8.13
N ALA A 361 -6.60 -12.04 -7.87
CA ALA A 361 -5.60 -12.48 -6.91
C ALA A 361 -6.14 -12.33 -5.48
N ILE A 362 -6.35 -13.45 -4.78
CA ILE A 362 -6.85 -13.46 -3.39
C ILE A 362 -5.70 -13.85 -2.44
N SER A 363 -4.54 -13.23 -2.58
CA SER A 363 -3.47 -13.43 -1.61
C SER A 363 -3.20 -12.14 -0.86
N ARG A 364 -3.02 -12.25 0.45
CA ARG A 364 -2.55 -11.16 1.32
C ARG A 364 -1.12 -11.40 1.81
N ARG A 365 -0.41 -12.36 1.24
CA ARG A 365 1.00 -12.62 1.53
C ARG A 365 1.85 -11.70 0.68
N TYR A 366 2.45 -10.71 1.31
CA TYR A 366 3.35 -9.75 0.69
C TYR A 366 4.79 -10.14 1.06
N ARG A 367 5.67 -10.23 0.06
CA ARG A 367 7.08 -10.60 0.27
C ARG A 367 7.83 -9.55 1.07
N ASN A 368 7.62 -8.29 0.74
CA ASN A 368 8.34 -7.15 1.31
C ASN A 368 7.35 -6.21 2.00
N ARG A 369 6.83 -6.62 3.13
CA ARG A 369 5.79 -5.85 3.80
C ARG A 369 6.26 -4.46 4.22
N ARG A 370 7.49 -4.37 4.72
CA ARG A 370 8.08 -3.10 5.15
C ARG A 370 8.26 -2.13 3.97
N ILE A 371 8.74 -2.63 2.82
CA ILE A 371 8.81 -1.84 1.58
C ILE A 371 7.42 -1.30 1.23
N GLY A 372 6.39 -2.16 1.29
CA GLY A 372 5.01 -1.74 1.02
C GLY A 372 4.50 -0.67 1.98
N ASP A 373 4.84 -0.74 3.27
CA ASP A 373 4.44 0.27 4.24
C ASP A 373 5.08 1.64 3.88
N PHE A 374 6.38 1.68 3.59
CA PHE A 374 7.07 2.90 3.16
C PHE A 374 6.51 3.49 1.87
N LEU A 375 6.22 2.65 0.87
CA LEU A 375 5.62 3.10 -0.39
C LEU A 375 4.19 3.65 -0.20
N LYS A 376 3.41 3.08 0.72
CA LYS A 376 2.06 3.56 1.05
C LYS A 376 2.08 4.94 1.69
N GLU A 377 2.96 5.16 2.66
CA GLU A 377 3.13 6.47 3.29
C GLU A 377 3.46 7.55 2.25
N LEU A 378 4.26 7.21 1.24
CA LEU A 378 4.60 8.07 0.12
C LEU A 378 3.51 8.15 -0.97
N HIS A 379 2.36 7.50 -0.77
CA HIS A 379 1.26 7.40 -1.74
C HIS A 379 1.66 6.78 -3.09
N LEU A 380 2.72 5.96 -3.11
CA LEU A 380 3.19 5.27 -4.31
C LEU A 380 2.52 3.91 -4.53
N THR A 381 1.77 3.39 -3.56
CA THR A 381 0.93 2.20 -3.67
C THR A 381 -0.25 2.27 -2.70
N GLU A 382 -1.35 1.59 -3.03
CA GLU A 382 -2.54 1.54 -2.15
C GLU A 382 -2.56 0.31 -1.23
N GLY A 383 -1.88 -0.78 -1.62
CA GLY A 383 -1.72 -2.01 -0.82
C GLY A 383 -3.01 -2.72 -0.40
N ARG A 384 -4.08 -2.61 -1.19
CA ARG A 384 -5.41 -3.16 -0.87
C ARG A 384 -5.81 -4.37 -1.71
N ASN A 385 -4.85 -5.02 -2.38
CA ASN A 385 -5.14 -6.12 -3.30
C ASN A 385 -6.03 -5.74 -4.50
N THR A 386 -6.06 -4.47 -4.87
CA THR A 386 -6.87 -3.90 -5.95
C THR A 386 -6.05 -3.62 -7.21
N GLY A 387 -4.73 -3.83 -7.17
CA GLY A 387 -3.80 -3.41 -8.22
C GLY A 387 -4.14 -3.96 -9.60
N MET A 388 -4.35 -5.29 -9.72
CA MET A 388 -4.72 -5.90 -11.00
C MET A 388 -6.05 -5.37 -11.55
N ALA A 389 -7.04 -5.19 -10.68
CA ALA A 389 -8.34 -4.63 -11.07
C ALA A 389 -8.23 -3.15 -11.47
N LYS A 390 -7.34 -2.38 -10.83
CA LYS A 390 -7.05 -0.97 -11.18
C LYS A 390 -6.37 -0.89 -12.55
N ILE A 391 -5.37 -1.74 -12.80
CA ILE A 391 -4.70 -1.84 -14.10
C ILE A 391 -5.72 -2.17 -15.20
N LEU A 392 -6.52 -3.23 -15.03
CA LEU A 392 -7.54 -3.65 -15.98
C LEU A 392 -8.53 -2.51 -16.28
N ARG A 393 -9.07 -1.88 -15.24
CA ARG A 393 -10.01 -0.75 -15.39
C ARG A 393 -9.38 0.40 -16.15
N SER A 394 -8.13 0.77 -15.83
CA SER A 394 -7.43 1.85 -16.51
C SER A 394 -7.19 1.56 -17.99
N MET A 395 -6.82 0.31 -18.34
CA MET A 395 -6.67 -0.13 -19.72
C MET A 395 -7.99 -0.03 -20.49
N ARG A 396 -9.08 -0.55 -19.93
CA ARG A 396 -10.41 -0.50 -20.54
C ARG A 396 -10.95 0.91 -20.70
N GLN A 397 -10.77 1.77 -19.70
CA GLN A 397 -11.18 3.19 -19.79
C GLN A 397 -10.44 3.96 -20.87
N ASN A 398 -9.21 3.55 -21.17
CA ASN A 398 -8.44 4.11 -22.29
C ASN A 398 -8.83 3.54 -23.66
N GLY A 399 -9.63 2.47 -23.72
CA GLY A 399 -9.91 1.73 -24.96
C GLY A 399 -8.76 0.78 -25.37
N SER A 400 -7.82 0.51 -24.48
CA SER A 400 -6.72 -0.43 -24.73
C SER A 400 -7.16 -1.88 -24.49
N PRO A 401 -6.53 -2.87 -25.13
CA PRO A 401 -6.76 -4.28 -24.82
C PRO A 401 -6.47 -4.60 -23.34
N ASP A 402 -7.06 -5.68 -22.83
CA ASP A 402 -6.87 -6.11 -21.46
C ASP A 402 -5.38 -6.44 -21.18
N PRO A 403 -4.88 -6.14 -19.99
CA PRO A 403 -3.51 -6.49 -19.61
C PRO A 403 -3.37 -8.00 -19.40
N VAL A 404 -2.16 -8.53 -19.53
CA VAL A 404 -1.85 -9.94 -19.26
C VAL A 404 -0.87 -10.05 -18.11
N PHE A 405 -1.13 -10.99 -17.18
CA PHE A 405 -0.27 -11.28 -16.04
C PHE A 405 0.15 -12.73 -16.09
N GLU A 406 1.47 -12.96 -16.13
CA GLU A 406 2.05 -14.29 -16.33
C GLU A 406 3.13 -14.60 -15.29
N THR A 407 3.26 -15.86 -15.01
CA THR A 407 4.34 -16.44 -14.21
C THR A 407 4.50 -17.91 -14.66
N ASP A 408 5.71 -18.43 -14.58
CA ASP A 408 5.98 -19.85 -14.89
C ASP A 408 5.50 -20.81 -13.77
N GLY A 409 5.58 -22.10 -14.02
CA GLY A 409 5.20 -23.14 -13.07
C GLY A 409 6.05 -23.15 -11.79
N ASP A 410 7.32 -22.74 -11.91
CA ASP A 410 8.28 -22.68 -10.81
C ASP A 410 8.27 -21.35 -10.06
N ARG A 411 7.47 -20.39 -10.54
CA ARG A 411 7.35 -19.03 -9.97
C ARG A 411 8.67 -18.27 -9.95
N LEU A 412 9.44 -18.36 -11.03
CA LEU A 412 10.74 -17.71 -11.16
C LEU A 412 10.63 -16.24 -11.55
N TYR A 413 9.60 -15.88 -12.33
CA TYR A 413 9.36 -14.50 -12.76
C TYR A 413 7.87 -14.12 -12.69
N PHE A 414 7.63 -12.83 -12.67
CA PHE A 414 6.30 -12.24 -12.87
C PHE A 414 6.37 -11.22 -14.01
N LEU A 415 5.54 -11.43 -15.02
CA LEU A 415 5.46 -10.59 -16.20
C LEU A 415 4.09 -9.90 -16.26
N THR A 416 4.09 -8.59 -16.34
CA THR A 416 2.92 -7.77 -16.66
C THR A 416 3.06 -7.24 -18.07
N THR A 417 2.13 -7.58 -18.95
CA THR A 417 2.06 -7.10 -20.33
C THR A 417 0.92 -6.10 -20.48
N LEU A 418 1.24 -4.90 -20.93
CA LEU A 418 0.29 -3.84 -21.25
C LEU A 418 0.29 -3.63 -22.78
N PRO A 419 -0.72 -4.11 -23.51
CA PRO A 419 -0.81 -3.90 -24.94
C PRO A 419 -1.03 -2.42 -25.30
N ILE A 420 -0.46 -1.98 -26.40
CA ILE A 420 -0.65 -0.62 -26.92
C ILE A 420 -2.12 -0.38 -27.32
N HIS A 421 -2.61 0.83 -27.19
CA HIS A 421 -3.93 1.19 -27.69
C HIS A 421 -4.01 1.00 -29.22
N PRO A 422 -5.08 0.38 -29.75
CA PRO A 422 -5.20 0.07 -31.20
C PRO A 422 -5.00 1.26 -32.12
N GLY A 423 -5.36 2.47 -31.68
CA GLY A 423 -5.16 3.70 -32.45
C GLY A 423 -3.69 4.08 -32.70
N PHE A 424 -2.74 3.43 -32.03
CA PHE A 424 -1.30 3.64 -32.24
C PHE A 424 -0.64 2.49 -33.03
N VAL A 425 -1.36 1.41 -33.35
CA VAL A 425 -0.83 0.28 -34.14
C VAL A 425 -0.63 0.72 -35.60
N GLY A 426 0.60 0.59 -36.11
CA GLY A 426 0.94 0.94 -37.49
C GLY A 426 1.31 2.39 -37.77
N THR A 427 1.46 3.23 -36.74
CA THR A 427 1.97 4.60 -36.88
C THR A 427 3.49 4.62 -36.67
N SER A 428 4.26 4.38 -37.73
CA SER A 428 5.66 4.79 -37.78
C SER A 428 5.68 6.29 -38.13
N ASP A 429 6.25 7.11 -37.26
CA ASP A 429 6.56 8.54 -37.46
C ASP A 429 5.43 9.42 -38.02
N GLY A 430 4.26 9.43 -37.39
CA GLY A 430 3.28 10.50 -37.61
C GLY A 430 2.59 10.53 -38.97
N ARG A 431 2.67 9.48 -39.79
CA ARG A 431 1.89 9.32 -41.02
C ARG A 431 1.13 8.01 -41.05
N ALA A 432 -0.20 8.11 -41.05
CA ALA A 432 -1.07 6.96 -41.17
C ALA A 432 -0.90 6.28 -42.51
N THR A 433 -0.44 5.02 -42.55
CA THR A 433 -0.58 4.14 -43.70
C THR A 433 -1.87 3.35 -43.53
N VAL A 434 -2.84 3.63 -44.36
CA VAL A 434 -4.06 2.85 -44.53
C VAL A 434 -3.68 1.49 -45.12
N GLY A 435 -3.83 0.42 -44.36
CA GLY A 435 -3.85 -0.94 -44.85
C GLY A 435 -2.89 -1.93 -44.22
N ALA A 436 -3.32 -2.51 -43.07
CA ALA A 436 -2.89 -3.86 -42.74
C ALA A 436 -4.03 -4.52 -41.93
N SER A 437 -4.49 -5.67 -42.42
CA SER A 437 -5.56 -6.50 -41.85
C SER A 437 -5.21 -6.94 -40.43
N ALA A 438 -6.17 -6.77 -39.52
CA ALA A 438 -6.12 -7.26 -38.12
C ALA A 438 -5.82 -8.77 -38.07
N PRO A 439 -5.03 -9.23 -37.07
CA PRO A 439 -4.89 -10.68 -36.83
C PRO A 439 -6.25 -11.25 -36.40
N ARG A 440 -6.69 -12.28 -37.11
CA ARG A 440 -7.91 -13.02 -36.80
C ARG A 440 -7.75 -13.73 -35.46
N GLY A 441 -8.59 -13.39 -34.48
CA GLY A 441 -8.68 -14.19 -33.28
C GLY A 441 -9.37 -13.62 -32.06
N TYR A 442 -10.17 -12.55 -32.20
CA TYR A 442 -11.06 -12.15 -31.09
C TYR A 442 -12.47 -11.95 -31.66
N ALA A 443 -13.42 -12.73 -31.16
CA ALA A 443 -14.83 -12.62 -31.50
C ALA A 443 -15.32 -11.21 -31.14
N ALA A 444 -15.90 -10.53 -32.12
CA ALA A 444 -16.58 -9.25 -31.95
C ALA A 444 -17.72 -9.41 -30.97
N ILE A 445 -17.76 -8.54 -29.94
CA ILE A 445 -18.95 -8.33 -29.14
C ILE A 445 -19.98 -7.59 -30.04
N PRO A 446 -21.26 -7.97 -30.03
CA PRO A 446 -22.25 -7.32 -30.85
C PRO A 446 -22.37 -5.82 -30.53
N GLU A 447 -22.38 -5.00 -31.55
CA GLU A 447 -22.71 -3.58 -31.47
C GLU A 447 -24.13 -3.42 -30.93
N GLY A 448 -24.30 -2.69 -29.81
CA GLY A 448 -25.58 -2.23 -29.37
C GLY A 448 -25.92 -2.33 -27.89
N GLU A 449 -25.02 -1.98 -26.99
CA GLU A 449 -25.42 -1.48 -25.66
C GLU A 449 -24.38 -0.43 -25.19
N GLU A 450 -24.81 0.83 -25.21
CA GLU A 450 -24.10 1.94 -24.56
C GLU A 450 -24.00 1.63 -23.05
N VAL A 451 -22.79 1.48 -22.55
CA VAL A 451 -22.58 1.37 -21.08
C VAL A 451 -22.83 2.76 -20.49
N PRO A 452 -23.86 2.93 -19.63
CA PRO A 452 -24.20 4.23 -19.06
C PRO A 452 -23.01 4.82 -18.30
N SER A 453 -22.78 6.12 -18.42
CA SER A 453 -21.77 6.85 -17.65
C SER A 453 -22.06 6.74 -16.14
N ASP A 454 -21.03 6.92 -15.28
CA ASP A 454 -21.24 6.89 -13.82
C ASP A 454 -22.31 7.91 -13.37
N ALA A 455 -22.46 9.02 -14.10
CA ALA A 455 -23.51 10.02 -13.87
C ALA A 455 -24.91 9.47 -14.24
N GLU A 456 -25.05 8.79 -15.38
CA GLU A 456 -26.32 8.16 -15.80
C GLU A 456 -26.70 7.01 -14.88
N ARG A 457 -25.75 6.19 -14.45
CA ARG A 457 -25.97 5.12 -13.45
C ARG A 457 -26.43 5.69 -12.11
N LEU A 458 -25.85 6.83 -11.70
CA LEU A 458 -26.24 7.52 -10.47
C LEU A 458 -27.66 8.11 -10.59
N LEU A 459 -28.00 8.76 -11.73
CA LEU A 459 -29.31 9.29 -11.98
C LEU A 459 -30.37 8.18 -12.02
N ALA A 460 -30.13 7.08 -12.74
CA ALA A 460 -31.00 5.92 -12.78
C ALA A 460 -31.25 5.33 -11.39
N TYR A 461 -30.18 5.15 -10.60
CA TYR A 461 -30.30 4.64 -9.24
C TYR A 461 -31.13 5.56 -8.34
N LEU A 462 -30.88 6.89 -8.41
CA LEU A 462 -31.60 7.87 -7.58
C LEU A 462 -33.08 8.07 -8.04
N ALA A 463 -33.40 7.83 -9.32
CA ALA A 463 -34.76 7.80 -9.81
C ALA A 463 -35.58 6.64 -9.20
N GLU A 464 -34.92 5.47 -9.07
CA GLU A 464 -35.54 4.29 -8.45
C GLU A 464 -35.51 4.35 -6.91
N ASN A 465 -34.55 5.02 -6.33
CA ASN A 465 -34.30 5.11 -4.89
C ASN A 465 -34.25 6.56 -4.41
N PRO A 466 -35.34 7.33 -4.48
CA PRO A 466 -35.31 8.77 -4.25
C PRO A 466 -34.97 9.20 -2.79
N THR A 467 -35.04 8.29 -1.84
CA THR A 467 -34.73 8.55 -0.43
C THR A 467 -33.34 8.01 -0.03
N ALA A 468 -32.58 7.46 -0.97
CA ALA A 468 -31.28 6.85 -0.66
C ALA A 468 -30.30 7.88 -0.10
N THR A 469 -29.56 7.46 0.93
CA THR A 469 -28.46 8.25 1.49
C THR A 469 -27.20 8.10 0.65
N ILE A 470 -26.31 9.10 0.68
CA ILE A 470 -25.03 9.05 -0.05
C ILE A 470 -24.23 7.78 0.29
N ALA A 471 -24.26 7.35 1.55
CA ALA A 471 -23.58 6.13 1.99
C ALA A 471 -24.19 4.86 1.34
N ARG A 472 -25.51 4.81 1.23
CA ARG A 472 -26.22 3.71 0.58
C ARG A 472 -25.94 3.66 -0.92
N VAL A 473 -26.02 4.81 -1.59
CA VAL A 473 -25.67 4.96 -3.02
C VAL A 473 -24.24 4.49 -3.28
N ALA A 474 -23.31 4.93 -2.44
CA ALA A 474 -21.89 4.55 -2.55
C ALA A 474 -21.68 3.03 -2.41
N HIS A 475 -22.36 2.42 -1.43
CA HIS A 475 -22.32 0.97 -1.20
C HIS A 475 -22.90 0.20 -2.39
N ASP A 476 -24.11 0.56 -2.83
CA ASP A 476 -24.85 -0.20 -3.84
C ASP A 476 -24.25 -0.03 -5.26
N LEU A 477 -23.63 1.14 -5.56
CA LEU A 477 -22.93 1.37 -6.82
C LEU A 477 -21.45 0.97 -6.79
N GLY A 478 -20.92 0.54 -5.62
CA GLY A 478 -19.53 0.11 -5.46
C GLY A 478 -18.49 1.23 -5.60
N VAL A 479 -18.86 2.48 -5.27
CA VAL A 479 -18.00 3.66 -5.37
C VAL A 479 -17.81 4.34 -4.01
N SER A 480 -16.81 5.25 -3.88
CA SER A 480 -16.61 5.96 -2.64
C SER A 480 -17.68 7.02 -2.38
N THR A 481 -18.00 7.31 -1.11
CA THR A 481 -18.93 8.38 -0.72
C THR A 481 -18.49 9.75 -1.23
N SER A 482 -17.19 10.00 -1.34
CA SER A 482 -16.63 11.24 -1.92
C SER A 482 -16.89 11.34 -3.43
N THR A 483 -16.84 10.22 -4.14
CA THR A 483 -17.17 10.14 -5.58
C THR A 483 -18.64 10.45 -5.80
N VAL A 484 -19.54 9.81 -5.03
CA VAL A 484 -20.97 10.08 -5.07
C VAL A 484 -21.29 11.54 -4.75
N SER A 485 -20.67 12.10 -3.70
CA SER A 485 -20.88 13.50 -3.33
C SER A 485 -20.46 14.48 -4.42
N ARG A 486 -19.33 14.24 -5.11
CA ARG A 486 -18.90 15.07 -6.24
C ARG A 486 -19.83 14.97 -7.42
N ALA A 487 -20.24 13.75 -7.79
CA ALA A 487 -21.17 13.50 -8.88
C ALA A 487 -22.55 14.18 -8.60
N ILE A 488 -23.07 14.04 -7.39
CA ILE A 488 -24.31 14.73 -6.97
C ILE A 488 -24.16 16.25 -7.06
N SER A 489 -22.99 16.81 -6.67
CA SER A 489 -22.75 18.24 -6.75
C SER A 489 -22.71 18.75 -8.20
N ALA A 490 -22.06 18.00 -9.09
CA ALA A 490 -22.02 18.30 -10.52
C ALA A 490 -23.43 18.25 -11.14
N LEU A 491 -24.17 17.18 -10.93
CA LEU A 491 -25.54 17.00 -11.46
C LEU A 491 -26.53 18.05 -10.94
N LYS A 492 -26.32 18.56 -9.73
CA LYS A 492 -27.09 19.69 -9.20
C LYS A 492 -26.76 21.01 -9.89
N LEU A 493 -25.49 21.26 -10.18
CA LEU A 493 -25.04 22.44 -10.92
C LEU A 493 -25.55 22.45 -12.36
N GLU A 494 -25.60 21.28 -12.97
CA GLU A 494 -26.11 21.06 -14.33
C GLU A 494 -27.66 21.04 -14.39
N GLY A 495 -28.34 21.03 -13.24
CA GLY A 495 -29.79 21.05 -13.15
C GLY A 495 -30.47 19.69 -13.34
N HIS A 496 -29.71 18.59 -13.48
CA HIS A 496 -30.24 17.24 -13.69
C HIS A 496 -30.68 16.56 -12.39
N LEU A 497 -30.26 17.08 -11.23
CA LEU A 497 -30.63 16.51 -9.93
C LEU A 497 -30.97 17.61 -8.92
N GLU A 498 -32.05 17.43 -8.20
CA GLU A 498 -32.47 18.34 -7.12
C GLU A 498 -32.83 17.54 -5.87
N ARG A 499 -32.73 18.16 -4.70
CA ARG A 499 -33.18 17.54 -3.45
C ARG A 499 -34.31 18.33 -2.86
N GLU A 500 -35.50 17.73 -2.80
CA GLU A 500 -36.67 18.28 -2.14
C GLU A 500 -36.74 17.85 -0.68
N GLY A 501 -36.87 18.81 0.24
CA GLY A 501 -36.98 18.57 1.68
C GLY A 501 -35.69 18.70 2.45
N SER A 502 -35.67 18.24 3.71
CA SER A 502 -34.52 18.39 4.61
C SER A 502 -33.38 17.42 4.29
N ALA A 503 -32.17 17.71 4.82
CA ALA A 503 -31.01 16.83 4.65
C ALA A 503 -31.23 15.41 5.21
N ARG A 504 -32.14 15.23 6.19
CA ARG A 504 -32.42 13.94 6.84
C ARG A 504 -33.61 13.19 6.28
N SER A 505 -34.62 13.89 5.71
CA SER A 505 -35.89 13.29 5.23
C SER A 505 -36.27 13.72 3.82
N GLY A 506 -35.38 14.39 3.09
CA GLY A 506 -35.62 14.84 1.75
C GLY A 506 -35.44 13.72 0.72
N ARG A 507 -36.06 13.89 -0.45
CA ARG A 507 -35.95 12.97 -1.60
C ARG A 507 -35.16 13.61 -2.75
N TRP A 508 -34.53 12.77 -3.52
CA TRP A 508 -33.88 13.16 -4.77
C TRP A 508 -34.89 13.22 -5.90
N VAL A 509 -34.82 14.26 -6.69
CA VAL A 509 -35.65 14.45 -7.87
C VAL A 509 -34.72 14.57 -9.07
N VAL A 510 -34.81 13.60 -9.98
CA VAL A 510 -34.09 13.61 -11.26
C VAL A 510 -34.93 14.46 -12.24
N ARG A 511 -34.26 15.44 -12.84
CA ARG A 511 -34.84 16.28 -13.90
C ARG A 511 -34.16 15.90 -15.21
N GLY A 512 -34.97 15.51 -16.20
CA GLY A 512 -34.50 15.14 -17.53
C GLY A 512 -34.05 16.34 -18.36
#